data_9fc92d1f93345e059eaf18e33a04575f
#
_entry.id   9fc92d1f93345e059eaf18e33a04575f
#
_cell.length_a   1.000
_cell.length_b   1.000
_cell.length_c   1.000
_cell.angle_alpha   90.00
_cell.angle_beta   90.00
_cell.angle_gamma   90.00
#
_symmetry.space_group_name_H-M   'P 1'
#
loop_
_entity.id
_entity.type
_entity.pdbx_description
1 polymer ?
#
loop_
_entity_poly.entity_id
_entity_poly.type
_entity_poly.pdbx_seq_one_letter_code
_entity_poly.pdbx_strand_id
1 'polypeptide(L)'
;MNNASTNNTGSITQPSVTLVLYFATFFIGLAGNLLVVVIIVTRKTRKRMNDIFVLNLSVSDLCLILFCLPALIYVQLVGSVTSPFYCKFVWPMVTVSFSSSILTITSMACYRCNVLLHPFELPPSGKQVLLWISSIWLVSFVIAIPLIITSKFQEDLKGSTCYEDWPSLNFKRGYTVALFILQYLLPLLTIAVAYVRIGIDLTRTKVRRASITRRGEVSDQGSREENVKIIKILATIVVLFTFCMLPVHIAWILLDFGGNSEKEIAEIIFKFSDVLAILQSCLNAVIYGALTKHLRSGFVKCLLRPLAICYDFRKGGEQVSSQRRPTYQPSEEELETFTLGRKSTFS
;
A
#
# COMPACT_ATOMS: atom_id res chain seq x y z
N MET A 1 -25.25 -38.78 -40.55
CA MET A 1 -25.98 -37.50 -40.49
C MET A 1 -26.53 -37.34 -39.10
N ASN A 2 -25.83 -36.60 -38.23
CA ASN A 2 -26.39 -35.92 -37.04
C ASN A 2 -25.35 -34.90 -36.65
N ASN A 3 -25.65 -33.64 -37.04
CA ASN A 3 -24.91 -32.45 -36.65
C ASN A 3 -25.20 -32.14 -35.18
N ALA A 4 -24.25 -32.36 -34.29
CA ALA A 4 -24.24 -31.77 -32.97
C ALA A 4 -23.57 -30.40 -33.08
N SER A 5 -24.38 -29.37 -33.19
CA SER A 5 -24.00 -27.99 -33.08
C SER A 5 -23.55 -27.74 -31.62
N THR A 6 -22.26 -27.71 -31.35
CA THR A 6 -21.70 -27.29 -30.10
C THR A 6 -21.78 -25.77 -30.04
N ASN A 7 -22.75 -25.26 -29.25
CA ASN A 7 -22.87 -23.85 -28.91
C ASN A 7 -21.66 -23.37 -28.10
N ASN A 8 -20.70 -22.79 -28.80
CA ASN A 8 -19.54 -22.08 -28.25
C ASN A 8 -19.95 -20.65 -27.86
N THR A 9 -20.77 -20.47 -26.83
CA THR A 9 -21.21 -19.13 -26.37
C THR A 9 -20.69 -18.73 -24.99
N GLY A 10 -19.56 -19.29 -24.52
CA GLY A 10 -19.09 -19.04 -23.15
C GLY A 10 -17.71 -18.40 -22.95
N SER A 11 -16.92 -18.09 -23.99
CA SER A 11 -15.48 -17.90 -23.78
C SER A 11 -14.85 -16.56 -24.22
N ILE A 12 -15.58 -15.61 -24.79
CA ILE A 12 -14.93 -14.43 -25.43
C ILE A 12 -14.84 -13.19 -24.52
N THR A 13 -15.60 -13.12 -23.44
CA THR A 13 -15.69 -11.91 -22.61
C THR A 13 -14.76 -11.87 -21.39
N GLN A 14 -14.25 -13.00 -20.91
CA GLN A 14 -13.45 -13.06 -19.68
C GLN A 14 -12.02 -12.51 -19.79
N PRO A 15 -11.20 -12.79 -20.82
CA PRO A 15 -9.84 -12.26 -20.89
C PRO A 15 -9.79 -10.74 -21.01
N SER A 16 -10.76 -10.14 -21.69
CA SER A 16 -10.83 -8.68 -21.85
C SER A 16 -11.13 -7.93 -20.55
N VAL A 17 -12.02 -8.46 -19.71
CA VAL A 17 -12.36 -7.83 -18.41
C VAL A 17 -11.19 -7.91 -17.45
N THR A 18 -10.55 -9.07 -17.33
CA THR A 18 -9.35 -9.25 -16.49
C THR A 18 -8.23 -8.30 -16.89
N LEU A 19 -7.99 -8.15 -18.19
CA LEU A 19 -6.98 -7.26 -18.72
C LEU A 19 -7.28 -5.78 -18.43
N VAL A 20 -8.53 -5.35 -18.56
CA VAL A 20 -8.97 -3.99 -18.20
C VAL A 20 -8.76 -3.74 -16.71
N LEU A 21 -9.09 -4.72 -15.85
CA LEU A 21 -8.88 -4.62 -14.41
C LEU A 21 -7.38 -4.55 -14.06
N TYR A 22 -6.53 -5.32 -14.71
CA TYR A 22 -5.07 -5.25 -14.52
C TYR A 22 -4.51 -3.88 -14.93
N PHE A 23 -4.90 -3.33 -16.08
CA PHE A 23 -4.47 -1.99 -16.48
C PHE A 23 -4.99 -0.91 -15.53
N ALA A 24 -6.26 -0.96 -15.15
CA ALA A 24 -6.82 -0.02 -14.18
C ALA A 24 -6.06 -0.07 -12.84
N THR A 25 -5.80 -1.28 -12.34
CA THR A 25 -5.04 -1.51 -11.11
C THR A 25 -3.60 -1.00 -11.23
N PHE A 26 -2.94 -1.21 -12.39
CA PHE A 26 -1.60 -0.71 -12.63
C PHE A 26 -1.53 0.82 -12.50
N PHE A 27 -2.37 1.54 -13.24
CA PHE A 27 -2.30 3.00 -13.24
C PHE A 27 -2.77 3.62 -11.91
N ILE A 28 -3.88 3.14 -11.35
CA ILE A 28 -4.41 3.64 -10.07
C ILE A 28 -3.47 3.30 -8.92
N GLY A 29 -2.98 2.06 -8.88
CA GLY A 29 -2.08 1.61 -7.84
C GLY A 29 -0.71 2.27 -7.91
N LEU A 30 -0.13 2.42 -9.10
CA LEU A 30 1.13 3.12 -9.31
C LEU A 30 1.01 4.59 -8.87
N ALA A 31 0.00 5.31 -9.39
CA ALA A 31 -0.21 6.71 -9.04
C ALA A 31 -0.50 6.89 -7.55
N GLY A 32 -1.37 6.06 -6.96
CA GLY A 32 -1.75 6.16 -5.56
C GLY A 32 -0.59 5.89 -4.60
N ASN A 33 0.13 4.77 -4.78
CA ASN A 33 1.24 4.41 -3.91
C ASN A 33 2.44 5.34 -4.08
N LEU A 34 2.78 5.75 -5.32
CA LEU A 34 3.85 6.72 -5.58
C LEU A 34 3.54 8.07 -4.92
N LEU A 35 2.29 8.51 -4.99
CA LEU A 35 1.86 9.76 -4.36
C LEU A 35 1.98 9.69 -2.82
N VAL A 36 1.60 8.56 -2.21
CA VAL A 36 1.82 8.32 -0.76
C VAL A 36 3.32 8.41 -0.43
N VAL A 37 4.18 7.73 -1.19
CA VAL A 37 5.64 7.78 -0.99
C VAL A 37 6.15 9.22 -1.07
N VAL A 38 5.81 9.95 -2.12
CA VAL A 38 6.25 11.34 -2.33
C VAL A 38 5.80 12.23 -1.17
N ILE A 39 4.54 12.19 -0.77
CA ILE A 39 4.00 13.01 0.31
C ILE A 39 4.72 12.73 1.64
N ILE A 40 4.97 11.46 1.97
CA ILE A 40 5.62 11.10 3.23
C ILE A 40 7.11 11.45 3.18
N VAL A 41 7.81 11.20 2.07
CA VAL A 41 9.24 11.45 1.95
C VAL A 41 9.54 12.96 1.96
N THR A 42 8.77 13.77 1.22
CA THR A 42 8.98 15.22 1.11
C THR A 42 8.54 16.00 2.34
N ARG A 43 7.85 15.36 3.28
CA ARG A 43 7.40 16.00 4.53
C ARG A 43 8.61 16.43 5.39
N LYS A 44 8.70 17.71 5.70
CA LYS A 44 9.77 18.31 6.51
C LYS A 44 9.67 18.01 8.02
N THR A 45 8.47 17.67 8.51
CA THR A 45 8.26 17.36 9.93
C THR A 45 8.72 15.94 10.26
N ARG A 46 9.10 15.69 11.54
CA ARG A 46 9.49 14.35 12.01
C ARG A 46 8.39 13.33 11.65
N LYS A 47 8.78 12.26 10.95
CA LYS A 47 7.88 11.19 10.57
C LYS A 47 7.45 10.41 11.81
N ARG A 48 6.15 10.19 11.96
CA ARG A 48 5.61 9.32 13.01
C ARG A 48 5.82 7.85 12.57
N MET A 49 5.89 6.93 13.52
CA MET A 49 6.04 5.50 13.23
C MET A 49 4.97 4.98 12.25
N ASN A 50 3.75 5.46 12.39
CA ASN A 50 2.67 5.13 11.46
C ASN A 50 2.95 5.56 10.01
N ASP A 51 3.56 6.73 9.80
CA ASP A 51 3.94 7.18 8.45
C ASP A 51 4.98 6.25 7.83
N ILE A 52 5.89 5.70 8.65
CA ILE A 52 6.93 4.77 8.20
C ILE A 52 6.31 3.43 7.78
N PHE A 53 5.35 2.91 8.55
CA PHE A 53 4.63 1.70 8.15
C PHE A 53 3.80 1.92 6.87
N VAL A 54 3.12 3.06 6.74
CA VAL A 54 2.39 3.40 5.51
C VAL A 54 3.33 3.51 4.31
N LEU A 55 4.51 4.10 4.51
CA LEU A 55 5.55 4.16 3.49
C LEU A 55 6.01 2.75 3.09
N ASN A 56 6.30 1.88 4.07
CA ASN A 56 6.71 0.49 3.81
C ASN A 56 5.63 -0.30 3.07
N LEU A 57 4.38 -0.15 3.46
CA LEU A 57 3.25 -0.76 2.77
C LEU A 57 3.17 -0.29 1.31
N SER A 58 3.28 1.03 1.07
CA SER A 58 3.29 1.56 -0.29
C SER A 58 4.49 1.08 -1.12
N VAL A 59 5.66 0.87 -0.51
CA VAL A 59 6.83 0.26 -1.19
C VAL A 59 6.55 -1.20 -1.56
N SER A 60 5.97 -1.99 -0.66
CA SER A 60 5.58 -3.39 -0.94
C SER A 60 4.55 -3.47 -2.09
N ASP A 61 3.56 -2.58 -2.08
CA ASP A 61 2.54 -2.50 -3.12
C ASP A 61 3.15 -2.07 -4.47
N LEU A 62 4.11 -1.12 -4.47
CA LEU A 62 4.84 -0.71 -5.67
C LEU A 62 5.72 -1.85 -6.23
N CYS A 63 6.33 -2.67 -5.38
CA CYS A 63 7.06 -3.86 -5.83
C CYS A 63 6.14 -4.81 -6.58
N LEU A 64 4.94 -5.09 -6.07
CA LEU A 64 3.95 -5.91 -6.76
C LEU A 64 3.51 -5.29 -8.09
N ILE A 65 3.18 -4.00 -8.09
CA ILE A 65 2.66 -3.28 -9.25
C ILE A 65 3.71 -3.14 -10.36
N LEU A 66 4.96 -2.85 -10.02
CA LEU A 66 6.02 -2.58 -11.00
C LEU A 66 6.69 -3.86 -11.55
N PHE A 67 6.81 -4.90 -10.73
CA PHE A 67 7.51 -6.12 -11.14
C PHE A 67 6.55 -7.24 -11.56
N CYS A 68 5.46 -7.43 -10.82
CA CYS A 68 4.60 -8.58 -11.02
C CYS A 68 3.46 -8.29 -12.01
N LEU A 69 2.79 -7.15 -11.86
CA LEU A 69 1.61 -6.84 -12.68
C LEU A 69 1.90 -6.70 -14.19
N PRO A 70 2.99 -6.05 -14.64
CA PRO A 70 3.34 -6.02 -16.07
C PRO A 70 3.60 -7.41 -16.64
N ALA A 71 4.22 -8.29 -15.85
CA ALA A 71 4.48 -9.66 -16.26
C ALA A 71 3.19 -10.49 -16.34
N LEU A 72 2.25 -10.30 -15.42
CA LEU A 72 0.92 -10.92 -15.48
C LEU A 72 0.11 -10.42 -16.69
N ILE A 73 0.15 -9.13 -16.97
CA ILE A 73 -0.47 -8.56 -18.18
C ILE A 73 0.13 -9.18 -19.43
N TYR A 74 1.46 -9.30 -19.48
CA TYR A 74 2.14 -9.92 -20.60
C TYR A 74 1.72 -11.39 -20.81
N VAL A 75 1.72 -12.20 -19.76
CA VAL A 75 1.27 -13.60 -19.82
C VAL A 75 -0.19 -13.70 -20.26
N GLN A 76 -1.05 -12.78 -19.80
CA GLN A 76 -2.46 -12.75 -20.21
C GLN A 76 -2.65 -12.40 -21.69
N LEU A 77 -1.76 -11.57 -22.26
CA LEU A 77 -1.81 -11.19 -23.68
C LEU A 77 -1.22 -12.23 -24.61
N VAL A 78 -0.10 -12.86 -24.21
CA VAL A 78 0.69 -13.77 -25.05
C VAL A 78 0.33 -15.23 -24.81
N GLY A 79 -0.22 -15.56 -23.63
CA GLY A 79 -0.60 -16.92 -23.26
C GLY A 79 0.58 -17.82 -22.84
N SER A 80 1.80 -17.28 -22.75
CA SER A 80 3.00 -18.02 -22.37
C SER A 80 4.01 -17.17 -21.61
N VAL A 81 4.86 -17.83 -20.82
CA VAL A 81 5.98 -17.21 -20.11
C VAL A 81 7.22 -17.28 -21.02
N THR A 82 7.89 -16.15 -21.25
CA THR A 82 8.99 -16.09 -22.22
C THR A 82 10.38 -16.16 -21.63
N SER A 83 10.52 -16.17 -20.29
CA SER A 83 11.82 -16.07 -19.66
C SER A 83 11.93 -16.84 -18.34
N PRO A 84 13.06 -17.54 -18.11
CA PRO A 84 13.39 -18.10 -16.80
C PRO A 84 13.38 -17.04 -15.66
N PHE A 85 13.64 -15.76 -15.96
CA PHE A 85 13.58 -14.66 -15.01
C PHE A 85 12.18 -14.50 -14.39
N TYR A 86 11.12 -14.69 -15.18
CA TYR A 86 9.76 -14.65 -14.67
C TYR A 86 9.56 -15.70 -13.57
N CYS A 87 9.94 -16.95 -13.81
CA CYS A 87 9.74 -18.04 -12.86
C CYS A 87 10.59 -17.89 -11.60
N LYS A 88 11.85 -17.45 -11.76
CA LYS A 88 12.81 -17.37 -10.64
C LYS A 88 12.75 -16.09 -9.83
N PHE A 89 12.29 -15.00 -10.41
CA PHE A 89 12.26 -13.68 -9.77
C PHE A 89 10.84 -13.16 -9.61
N VAL A 90 10.08 -13.01 -10.71
CA VAL A 90 8.78 -12.34 -10.67
C VAL A 90 7.78 -13.12 -9.82
N TRP A 91 7.64 -14.42 -10.05
CA TRP A 91 6.72 -15.27 -9.30
C TRP A 91 7.01 -15.28 -7.78
N PRO A 92 8.23 -15.55 -7.29
CA PRO A 92 8.51 -15.45 -5.86
C PRO A 92 8.34 -14.02 -5.28
N MET A 93 8.59 -12.97 -6.08
CA MET A 93 8.40 -11.59 -5.64
C MET A 93 6.94 -11.26 -5.33
N VAL A 94 5.98 -11.94 -5.95
CA VAL A 94 4.56 -11.85 -5.54
C VAL A 94 4.42 -12.26 -4.08
N THR A 95 4.98 -13.41 -3.71
CA THR A 95 4.97 -13.93 -2.33
C THR A 95 5.68 -13.00 -1.34
N VAL A 96 6.84 -12.44 -1.73
CA VAL A 96 7.57 -11.45 -0.91
C VAL A 96 6.73 -10.19 -0.68
N SER A 97 6.14 -9.64 -1.74
CA SER A 97 5.34 -8.41 -1.66
C SER A 97 4.10 -8.59 -0.78
N PHE A 98 3.37 -9.69 -0.94
CA PHE A 98 2.22 -9.99 -0.08
C PHE A 98 2.62 -10.24 1.36
N SER A 99 3.71 -10.98 1.62
CA SER A 99 4.22 -11.19 2.99
C SER A 99 4.62 -9.86 3.64
N SER A 100 5.35 -9.01 2.92
CA SER A 100 5.75 -7.70 3.43
C SER A 100 4.54 -6.80 3.72
N SER A 101 3.53 -6.79 2.85
CA SER A 101 2.30 -6.01 3.04
C SER A 101 1.54 -6.47 4.28
N ILE A 102 1.28 -7.77 4.46
CA ILE A 102 0.52 -8.27 5.61
C ILE A 102 1.28 -8.13 6.92
N LEU A 103 2.59 -8.40 6.93
CA LEU A 103 3.43 -8.20 8.11
C LEU A 103 3.48 -6.73 8.51
N THR A 104 3.46 -5.81 7.55
CA THR A 104 3.38 -4.36 7.82
C THR A 104 2.04 -3.98 8.44
N ILE A 105 0.92 -4.47 7.89
CA ILE A 105 -0.43 -4.23 8.44
C ILE A 105 -0.54 -4.80 9.87
N THR A 106 -0.03 -6.01 10.09
CA THR A 106 0.02 -6.64 11.41
C THR A 106 0.85 -5.83 12.40
N SER A 107 2.04 -5.38 11.97
CA SER A 107 2.91 -4.51 12.76
C SER A 107 2.24 -3.19 13.12
N MET A 108 1.48 -2.59 12.20
CA MET A 108 0.68 -1.39 12.49
C MET A 108 -0.36 -1.65 13.59
N ALA A 109 -1.09 -2.77 13.52
CA ALA A 109 -2.10 -3.12 14.51
C ALA A 109 -1.47 -3.32 15.89
N CYS A 110 -0.36 -4.07 15.97
CA CYS A 110 0.39 -4.28 17.21
C CYS A 110 0.93 -2.98 17.78
N TYR A 111 1.56 -2.15 16.95
CA TYR A 111 2.09 -0.84 17.38
C TYR A 111 0.97 0.06 17.91
N ARG A 112 -0.18 0.11 17.25
CA ARG A 112 -1.32 0.90 17.72
C ARG A 112 -1.90 0.38 19.03
N CYS A 113 -1.98 -0.93 19.19
CA CYS A 113 -2.39 -1.56 20.43
C CYS A 113 -1.44 -1.14 21.58
N ASN A 114 -0.13 -1.23 21.35
CA ASN A 114 0.86 -0.84 22.36
C ASN A 114 0.76 0.64 22.75
N VAL A 115 0.73 1.55 21.77
CA VAL A 115 0.64 3.01 22.02
C VAL A 115 -0.63 3.40 22.80
N LEU A 116 -1.74 2.69 22.58
CA LEU A 116 -2.99 3.00 23.28
C LEU A 116 -3.03 2.44 24.70
N LEU A 117 -2.48 1.23 24.89
CA LEU A 117 -2.42 0.59 26.22
C LEU A 117 -1.33 1.19 27.12
N HIS A 118 -0.24 1.67 26.51
CA HIS A 118 0.93 2.21 27.21
C HIS A 118 1.26 3.65 26.75
N PRO A 119 0.40 4.64 27.05
CA PRO A 119 0.54 6.00 26.51
C PRO A 119 1.78 6.76 27.02
N PHE A 120 2.41 6.28 28.08
CA PHE A 120 3.61 6.88 28.67
C PHE A 120 4.92 6.26 28.17
N GLU A 121 4.87 5.20 27.36
CA GLU A 121 6.06 4.64 26.74
C GLU A 121 6.63 5.57 25.66
N LEU A 122 7.96 5.70 25.66
CA LEU A 122 8.66 6.49 24.66
C LEU A 122 8.51 5.85 23.26
N PRO A 123 8.35 6.67 22.21
CA PRO A 123 8.29 6.14 20.85
C PRO A 123 9.62 5.45 20.49
N PRO A 124 9.58 4.40 19.64
CA PRO A 124 10.78 3.67 19.25
C PRO A 124 11.82 4.60 18.61
N SER A 125 13.08 4.29 18.87
CA SER A 125 14.22 5.00 18.27
C SER A 125 14.32 4.69 16.77
N GLY A 126 15.03 5.52 16.00
CA GLY A 126 15.23 5.32 14.57
C GLY A 126 15.89 3.97 14.24
N LYS A 127 16.81 3.50 15.09
CA LYS A 127 17.46 2.17 14.94
C LYS A 127 16.45 1.02 15.12
N GLN A 128 15.58 1.11 16.13
CA GLN A 128 14.52 0.10 16.35
C GLN A 128 13.52 0.06 15.19
N VAL A 129 13.16 1.23 14.65
CA VAL A 129 12.28 1.32 13.47
C VAL A 129 12.94 0.67 12.26
N LEU A 130 14.21 0.97 11.99
CA LEU A 130 14.94 0.38 10.88
C LEU A 130 15.03 -1.15 11.04
N LEU A 131 15.39 -1.62 12.23
CA LEU A 131 15.46 -3.06 12.53
C LEU A 131 14.09 -3.73 12.29
N TRP A 132 13.00 -3.10 12.72
CA TRP A 132 11.64 -3.63 12.53
C TRP A 132 11.29 -3.77 11.04
N ILE A 133 11.50 -2.70 10.25
CA ILE A 133 11.24 -2.75 8.81
C ILE A 133 12.14 -3.77 8.10
N SER A 134 13.43 -3.81 8.44
CA SER A 134 14.38 -4.81 7.89
C SER A 134 13.95 -6.24 8.23
N SER A 135 13.43 -6.49 9.42
CA SER A 135 12.94 -7.81 9.81
C SER A 135 11.69 -8.24 9.02
N ILE A 136 10.79 -7.30 8.71
CA ILE A 136 9.63 -7.57 7.84
C ILE A 136 10.10 -8.08 6.47
N TRP A 137 11.04 -7.38 5.82
CA TRP A 137 11.56 -7.78 4.52
C TRP A 137 12.34 -9.10 4.59
N LEU A 138 13.20 -9.26 5.61
CA LEU A 138 13.95 -10.50 5.80
C LEU A 138 13.02 -11.71 5.95
N VAL A 139 12.00 -11.62 6.80
CA VAL A 139 11.00 -12.69 6.98
C VAL A 139 10.24 -12.95 5.69
N SER A 140 9.86 -11.90 4.96
CA SER A 140 9.16 -12.03 3.67
C SER A 140 10.00 -12.79 2.63
N PHE A 141 11.31 -12.50 2.55
CA PHE A 141 12.22 -13.25 1.69
C PHE A 141 12.40 -14.70 2.14
N VAL A 142 12.56 -14.95 3.45
CA VAL A 142 12.67 -16.31 4.00
C VAL A 142 11.44 -17.16 3.66
N ILE A 143 10.25 -16.59 3.75
CA ILE A 143 9.00 -17.26 3.35
C ILE A 143 9.02 -17.65 1.86
N ALA A 144 9.62 -16.84 1.00
CA ALA A 144 9.67 -17.08 -0.45
C ALA A 144 10.82 -18.02 -0.90
N ILE A 145 11.81 -18.30 -0.04
CA ILE A 145 12.97 -19.16 -0.39
C ILE A 145 12.55 -20.51 -1.01
N PRO A 146 11.61 -21.28 -0.42
CA PRO A 146 11.22 -22.57 -1.00
C PRO A 146 10.71 -22.41 -2.43
N LEU A 147 9.91 -21.37 -2.70
CA LEU A 147 9.39 -21.10 -4.03
C LEU A 147 10.49 -20.69 -5.01
N ILE A 148 11.49 -19.88 -4.57
CA ILE A 148 12.67 -19.52 -5.39
C ILE A 148 13.45 -20.77 -5.80
N ILE A 149 13.58 -21.74 -4.91
CA ILE A 149 14.33 -22.99 -5.18
C ILE A 149 13.55 -23.88 -6.13
N THR A 150 12.26 -24.09 -5.88
CA THR A 150 11.41 -25.07 -6.58
C THR A 150 10.89 -24.58 -7.92
N SER A 151 10.71 -23.26 -8.11
CA SER A 151 10.21 -22.71 -9.38
C SER A 151 11.18 -22.96 -10.52
N LYS A 152 10.70 -23.56 -11.60
CA LYS A 152 11.46 -23.86 -12.81
C LYS A 152 10.75 -23.35 -14.05
N PHE A 153 11.52 -23.08 -15.09
CA PHE A 153 11.05 -22.72 -16.42
C PHE A 153 11.11 -23.95 -17.32
N GLN A 154 10.04 -24.20 -18.04
CA GLN A 154 9.97 -25.25 -19.04
C GLN A 154 9.48 -24.65 -20.36
N GLU A 155 10.16 -25.01 -21.44
CA GLU A 155 9.79 -24.65 -22.80
C GLU A 155 9.41 -25.93 -23.57
N ASP A 156 8.17 -25.97 -24.03
CA ASP A 156 7.60 -27.08 -24.79
C ASP A 156 7.11 -26.61 -26.16
N LEU A 157 6.78 -27.54 -27.06
CA LEU A 157 6.20 -27.25 -28.39
C LEU A 157 4.87 -26.46 -28.31
N LYS A 158 4.21 -26.46 -27.15
CA LYS A 158 2.94 -25.75 -26.90
C LYS A 158 3.11 -24.38 -26.27
N GLY A 159 4.33 -23.97 -25.94
CA GLY A 159 4.66 -22.72 -25.26
C GLY A 159 5.52 -22.93 -24.01
N SER A 160 5.88 -21.84 -23.35
CA SER A 160 6.73 -21.86 -22.18
C SER A 160 5.91 -21.59 -20.92
N THR A 161 6.18 -22.34 -19.85
CA THR A 161 5.46 -22.24 -18.57
C THR A 161 6.40 -22.28 -17.38
N CYS A 162 5.94 -21.75 -16.24
CA CYS A 162 6.58 -21.99 -14.96
C CYS A 162 5.91 -23.18 -14.27
N TYR A 163 6.70 -24.03 -13.66
CA TYR A 163 6.22 -25.11 -12.82
C TYR A 163 7.05 -25.19 -11.53
N GLU A 164 6.51 -25.85 -10.53
CA GLU A 164 7.16 -26.08 -9.25
C GLU A 164 7.64 -27.52 -9.15
N ASP A 165 8.97 -27.71 -9.02
CA ASP A 165 9.63 -29.01 -8.86
C ASP A 165 9.92 -29.27 -7.39
N TRP A 166 8.95 -29.80 -6.68
CA TRP A 166 9.04 -30.14 -5.26
C TRP A 166 9.62 -31.51 -5.04
N PRO A 167 10.44 -31.72 -3.98
CA PRO A 167 11.00 -33.04 -3.64
C PRO A 167 9.92 -34.10 -3.40
N SER A 168 8.75 -33.72 -2.90
CA SER A 168 7.57 -34.58 -2.80
C SER A 168 6.30 -33.74 -2.70
N LEU A 169 5.15 -34.37 -2.96
CA LEU A 169 3.84 -33.73 -2.80
C LEU A 169 3.59 -33.26 -1.36
N ASN A 170 4.12 -33.95 -0.35
CA ASN A 170 3.98 -33.56 1.04
C ASN A 170 4.72 -32.25 1.36
N PHE A 171 5.90 -32.01 0.74
CA PHE A 171 6.60 -30.74 0.88
C PHE A 171 5.80 -29.60 0.23
N LYS A 172 5.23 -29.81 -0.94
CA LYS A 172 4.35 -28.84 -1.61
C LYS A 172 3.17 -28.47 -0.72
N ARG A 173 2.43 -29.47 -0.25
CA ARG A 173 1.29 -29.31 0.65
C ARG A 173 1.67 -28.59 1.97
N GLY A 174 2.81 -28.97 2.55
CA GLY A 174 3.34 -28.32 3.75
C GLY A 174 3.62 -26.84 3.51
N TYR A 175 4.18 -26.47 2.37
CA TYR A 175 4.42 -25.08 2.01
C TYR A 175 3.13 -24.28 1.80
N THR A 176 2.14 -24.85 1.11
CA THR A 176 0.82 -24.22 0.93
C THR A 176 0.13 -23.94 2.27
N VAL A 177 0.16 -24.90 3.20
CA VAL A 177 -0.37 -24.70 4.56
C VAL A 177 0.45 -23.65 5.31
N ALA A 178 1.78 -23.65 5.19
CA ALA A 178 2.64 -22.64 5.81
C ALA A 178 2.33 -21.24 5.30
N LEU A 179 2.13 -21.04 3.99
CA LEU A 179 1.71 -19.76 3.42
C LEU A 179 0.35 -19.33 3.94
N PHE A 180 -0.63 -20.23 4.00
CA PHE A 180 -1.95 -19.92 4.56
C PHE A 180 -1.85 -19.47 6.03
N ILE A 181 -1.04 -20.15 6.84
CA ILE A 181 -0.86 -19.80 8.25
C ILE A 181 -0.11 -18.47 8.38
N LEU A 182 1.01 -18.29 7.68
CA LEU A 182 1.91 -17.14 7.87
C LEU A 182 1.42 -15.85 7.18
N GLN A 183 0.73 -15.97 6.06
CA GLN A 183 0.25 -14.82 5.31
C GLN A 183 -1.22 -14.49 5.56
N TYR A 184 -2.00 -15.38 6.15
CA TYR A 184 -3.42 -15.16 6.35
C TYR A 184 -3.87 -15.40 7.81
N LEU A 185 -3.81 -16.63 8.30
CA LEU A 185 -4.43 -16.99 9.58
C LEU A 185 -3.76 -16.32 10.78
N LEU A 186 -2.43 -16.43 10.92
CA LEU A 186 -1.68 -15.89 12.05
C LEU A 186 -1.73 -14.35 12.09
N PRO A 187 -1.51 -13.62 10.99
CA PRO A 187 -1.73 -12.18 10.93
C PRO A 187 -3.14 -11.78 11.35
N LEU A 188 -4.16 -12.43 10.81
CA LEU A 188 -5.56 -12.12 11.11
C LEU A 188 -5.88 -12.31 12.59
N LEU A 189 -5.44 -13.41 13.20
CA LEU A 189 -5.60 -13.67 14.64
C LEU A 189 -4.87 -12.62 15.48
N THR A 190 -3.63 -12.27 15.12
CA THR A 190 -2.84 -11.24 15.81
C THR A 190 -3.54 -9.88 15.79
N ILE A 191 -4.04 -9.50 14.62
CA ILE A 191 -4.77 -8.25 14.44
C ILE A 191 -6.09 -8.27 15.23
N ALA A 192 -6.83 -9.38 15.18
CA ALA A 192 -8.07 -9.54 15.94
C ALA A 192 -7.83 -9.38 17.46
N VAL A 193 -6.79 -10.01 18.01
CA VAL A 193 -6.39 -9.86 19.42
C VAL A 193 -6.03 -8.40 19.72
N ALA A 194 -5.26 -7.73 18.86
CA ALA A 194 -4.91 -6.32 19.04
C ALA A 194 -6.17 -5.43 19.11
N TYR A 195 -7.12 -5.62 18.19
CA TYR A 195 -8.36 -4.82 18.19
C TYR A 195 -9.30 -5.13 19.35
N VAL A 196 -9.41 -6.40 19.77
CA VAL A 196 -10.17 -6.74 20.97
C VAL A 196 -9.59 -6.04 22.20
N ARG A 197 -8.26 -6.06 22.38
CA ARG A 197 -7.58 -5.34 23.48
C ARG A 197 -7.86 -3.85 23.44
N ILE A 198 -7.73 -3.21 22.28
CA ILE A 198 -8.06 -1.79 22.08
C ILE A 198 -9.53 -1.51 22.43
N GLY A 199 -10.45 -2.35 21.97
CA GLY A 199 -11.88 -2.22 22.24
C GLY A 199 -12.21 -2.30 23.75
N ILE A 200 -11.61 -3.25 24.46
CA ILE A 200 -11.76 -3.40 25.89
C ILE A 200 -11.22 -2.16 26.62
N ASP A 201 -10.05 -1.67 26.29
CA ASP A 201 -9.46 -0.48 26.90
C ASP A 201 -10.31 0.76 26.66
N LEU A 202 -10.79 0.97 25.44
CA LEU A 202 -11.65 2.11 25.08
C LEU A 202 -12.97 2.10 25.87
N THR A 203 -13.57 0.91 26.10
CA THR A 203 -14.81 0.77 26.88
C THR A 203 -14.56 1.01 28.37
N ARG A 204 -13.51 0.42 28.95
CA ARG A 204 -13.11 0.62 30.34
C ARG A 204 -12.83 2.10 30.64
N THR A 205 -12.11 2.77 29.76
CA THR A 205 -11.78 4.20 29.89
C THR A 205 -13.03 5.08 29.78
N LYS A 206 -14.01 4.74 28.93
CA LYS A 206 -15.30 5.43 28.86
C LYS A 206 -16.06 5.32 30.18
N VAL A 207 -16.17 4.13 30.76
CA VAL A 207 -16.88 3.89 32.01
C VAL A 207 -16.19 4.64 33.16
N ARG A 208 -14.87 4.57 33.26
CA ARG A 208 -14.09 5.29 34.29
C ARG A 208 -14.25 6.80 34.18
N ARG A 209 -14.27 7.38 32.98
CA ARG A 209 -14.48 8.83 32.78
C ARG A 209 -15.91 9.25 33.11
N ALA A 210 -16.92 8.48 32.71
CA ALA A 210 -18.30 8.79 33.07
C ALA A 210 -18.50 8.90 34.61
N SER A 211 -17.70 8.16 35.41
CA SER A 211 -17.68 8.27 36.85
C SER A 211 -16.88 9.48 37.40
N ILE A 212 -15.93 10.02 36.60
CA ILE A 212 -15.03 11.15 37.01
C ILE A 212 -15.47 12.51 36.45
N THR A 213 -16.32 12.55 35.39
CA THR A 213 -16.73 13.80 34.70
C THR A 213 -17.50 14.80 35.60
N ARG A 214 -17.64 14.53 36.89
CA ARG A 214 -18.04 15.53 37.91
C ARG A 214 -16.93 16.54 38.27
N ARG A 215 -15.69 16.38 37.75
CA ARG A 215 -14.57 17.33 37.94
C ARG A 215 -13.90 17.63 36.59
N GLY A 216 -14.18 18.81 36.07
CA GLY A 216 -13.78 19.41 34.81
C GLY A 216 -12.32 19.24 34.35
N GLU A 217 -12.00 18.19 33.64
CA GLU A 217 -10.77 18.06 32.84
C GLU A 217 -11.08 17.78 31.36
N VAL A 218 -10.86 18.82 30.52
CA VAL A 218 -11.19 18.87 29.08
C VAL A 218 -9.94 18.68 28.20
N SER A 219 -8.85 18.05 28.65
CA SER A 219 -7.56 18.19 27.94
C SER A 219 -7.15 17.06 26.95
N ASP A 220 -7.83 15.89 26.89
CA ASP A 220 -7.33 14.74 26.12
C ASP A 220 -8.28 14.21 25.03
N GLN A 221 -9.31 14.98 24.68
CA GLN A 221 -10.35 14.52 23.73
C GLN A 221 -9.86 14.46 22.29
N GLY A 222 -9.00 15.41 21.88
CA GLY A 222 -8.52 15.50 20.49
C GLY A 222 -7.56 14.37 20.09
N SER A 223 -6.63 13.98 20.97
CA SER A 223 -5.70 12.88 20.74
C SER A 223 -6.42 11.53 20.60
N ARG A 224 -7.47 11.33 21.39
CA ARG A 224 -8.28 10.11 21.35
C ARG A 224 -9.10 9.99 20.06
N GLU A 225 -9.70 11.08 19.61
CA GLU A 225 -10.46 11.08 18.36
C GLU A 225 -9.57 10.75 17.15
N GLU A 226 -8.33 11.27 17.13
CA GLU A 226 -7.34 10.94 16.11
C GLU A 226 -7.00 9.44 16.13
N ASN A 227 -6.76 8.87 17.32
CA ASN A 227 -6.47 7.45 17.47
C ASN A 227 -7.64 6.56 17.03
N VAL A 228 -8.88 6.90 17.39
CA VAL A 228 -10.08 6.16 16.94
C VAL A 228 -10.23 6.21 15.41
N LYS A 229 -9.93 7.34 14.77
CA LYS A 229 -9.93 7.43 13.30
C LYS A 229 -8.90 6.51 12.67
N ILE A 230 -7.68 6.47 13.19
CA ILE A 230 -6.62 5.59 12.69
C ILE A 230 -7.02 4.12 12.85
N ILE A 231 -7.61 3.74 13.99
CA ILE A 231 -8.10 2.38 14.22
C ILE A 231 -9.16 2.00 13.18
N LYS A 232 -10.12 2.88 12.89
CA LYS A 232 -11.13 2.65 11.86
C LYS A 232 -10.51 2.44 10.47
N ILE A 233 -9.49 3.23 10.10
CA ILE A 233 -8.76 3.09 8.85
C ILE A 233 -8.10 1.72 8.76
N LEU A 234 -7.36 1.34 9.79
CA LEU A 234 -6.68 0.04 9.84
C LEU A 234 -7.67 -1.13 9.84
N ALA A 235 -8.79 -1.01 10.57
CA ALA A 235 -9.84 -2.02 10.54
C ALA A 235 -10.44 -2.20 9.13
N THR A 236 -10.68 -1.11 8.42
CA THR A 236 -11.14 -1.17 7.03
C THR A 236 -10.14 -1.88 6.13
N ILE A 237 -8.83 -1.60 6.27
CA ILE A 237 -7.78 -2.27 5.49
C ILE A 237 -7.74 -3.76 5.79
N VAL A 238 -7.85 -4.15 7.06
CA VAL A 238 -7.87 -5.58 7.47
C VAL A 238 -9.08 -6.31 6.91
N VAL A 239 -10.27 -5.71 6.97
CA VAL A 239 -11.48 -6.30 6.39
C VAL A 239 -11.30 -6.52 4.89
N LEU A 240 -10.83 -5.51 4.16
CA LEU A 240 -10.59 -5.63 2.73
C LEU A 240 -9.50 -6.66 2.41
N PHE A 241 -8.40 -6.67 3.17
CA PHE A 241 -7.36 -7.69 3.05
C PHE A 241 -7.94 -9.09 3.20
N THR A 242 -8.76 -9.32 4.25
CA THR A 242 -9.38 -10.61 4.51
C THR A 242 -10.22 -11.07 3.32
N PHE A 243 -11.08 -10.21 2.78
CA PHE A 243 -11.93 -10.56 1.64
C PHE A 243 -11.15 -10.73 0.33
N CYS A 244 -10.14 -9.93 0.08
CA CYS A 244 -9.36 -10.02 -1.16
C CYS A 244 -8.43 -11.24 -1.19
N MET A 245 -7.88 -11.65 -0.03
CA MET A 245 -6.89 -12.72 0.05
C MET A 245 -7.47 -14.10 0.34
N LEU A 246 -8.64 -14.20 0.96
CA LEU A 246 -9.26 -15.49 1.28
C LEU A 246 -9.44 -16.39 0.03
N PRO A 247 -9.98 -15.88 -1.10
CA PRO A 247 -10.22 -16.73 -2.26
C PRO A 247 -8.93 -17.37 -2.81
N VAL A 248 -7.83 -16.63 -2.90
CA VAL A 248 -6.56 -17.18 -3.43
C VAL A 248 -6.00 -18.28 -2.52
N HIS A 249 -6.09 -18.13 -1.21
CA HIS A 249 -5.65 -19.17 -0.28
C HIS A 249 -6.52 -20.42 -0.35
N ILE A 250 -7.84 -20.25 -0.50
CA ILE A 250 -8.76 -21.38 -0.73
C ILE A 250 -8.41 -22.10 -2.03
N ALA A 251 -8.16 -21.36 -3.11
CA ALA A 251 -7.82 -21.94 -4.39
C ALA A 251 -6.53 -22.79 -4.33
N TRP A 252 -5.48 -22.30 -3.66
CA TRP A 252 -4.24 -23.07 -3.46
C TRP A 252 -4.45 -24.33 -2.62
N ILE A 253 -5.27 -24.28 -1.57
CA ILE A 253 -5.60 -25.45 -0.76
C ILE A 253 -6.37 -26.48 -1.60
N LEU A 254 -7.38 -26.05 -2.36
CA LEU A 254 -8.14 -26.95 -3.25
C LEU A 254 -7.25 -27.56 -4.33
N LEU A 255 -6.32 -26.79 -4.90
CA LEU A 255 -5.40 -27.27 -5.94
C LEU A 255 -4.48 -28.38 -5.42
N ASP A 256 -3.94 -28.22 -4.19
CA ASP A 256 -2.90 -29.11 -3.67
C ASP A 256 -3.46 -30.30 -2.87
N PHE A 257 -4.64 -30.17 -2.27
CA PHE A 257 -5.26 -31.21 -1.45
C PHE A 257 -6.48 -31.86 -2.08
N GLY A 258 -7.12 -31.20 -3.06
CA GLY A 258 -8.35 -31.68 -3.68
C GLY A 258 -8.13 -32.75 -4.75
N GLY A 259 -9.23 -33.43 -5.09
CA GLY A 259 -9.32 -34.32 -6.26
C GLY A 259 -9.53 -33.54 -7.57
N ASN A 260 -10.02 -34.23 -8.60
CA ASN A 260 -10.16 -33.60 -9.93
C ASN A 260 -11.24 -32.50 -9.94
N SER A 261 -12.38 -32.72 -9.24
CA SER A 261 -13.45 -31.72 -9.20
C SER A 261 -13.07 -30.47 -8.39
N GLU A 262 -12.32 -30.63 -7.29
CA GLU A 262 -11.83 -29.52 -6.49
C GLU A 262 -10.78 -28.68 -7.24
N LYS A 263 -9.97 -29.32 -8.10
CA LYS A 263 -9.01 -28.61 -8.98
C LYS A 263 -9.71 -27.76 -10.02
N GLU A 264 -10.78 -28.24 -10.63
CA GLU A 264 -11.60 -27.43 -11.55
C GLU A 264 -12.19 -26.21 -10.85
N ILE A 265 -12.68 -26.37 -9.60
CA ILE A 265 -13.17 -25.26 -8.79
C ILE A 265 -12.02 -24.28 -8.48
N ALA A 266 -10.83 -24.77 -8.12
CA ALA A 266 -9.67 -23.94 -7.86
C ALA A 266 -9.29 -23.07 -9.07
N GLU A 267 -9.29 -23.64 -10.29
CA GLU A 267 -9.03 -22.91 -11.52
C GLU A 267 -10.06 -21.78 -11.78
N ILE A 268 -11.33 -22.04 -11.45
CA ILE A 268 -12.37 -21.01 -11.54
C ILE A 268 -12.10 -19.89 -10.53
N ILE A 269 -11.74 -20.24 -9.29
CA ILE A 269 -11.46 -19.25 -8.23
C ILE A 269 -10.22 -18.43 -8.61
N PHE A 270 -9.16 -19.01 -9.15
CA PHE A 270 -7.96 -18.27 -9.55
C PHE A 270 -8.24 -17.16 -10.55
N LYS A 271 -9.18 -17.34 -11.48
CA LYS A 271 -9.57 -16.31 -12.46
C LYS A 271 -10.02 -14.99 -11.82
N PHE A 272 -10.58 -15.05 -10.61
CA PHE A 272 -11.06 -13.88 -9.87
C PHE A 272 -10.13 -13.47 -8.73
N SER A 273 -9.52 -14.46 -8.05
CA SER A 273 -8.73 -14.21 -6.85
C SER A 273 -7.44 -13.46 -7.14
N ASP A 274 -6.80 -13.70 -8.28
CA ASP A 274 -5.59 -12.97 -8.68
C ASP A 274 -5.87 -11.49 -8.87
N VAL A 275 -7.00 -11.17 -9.51
CA VAL A 275 -7.44 -9.77 -9.67
C VAL A 275 -7.73 -9.12 -8.32
N LEU A 276 -8.42 -9.85 -7.41
CA LEU A 276 -8.73 -9.34 -6.07
C LEU A 276 -7.46 -9.10 -5.24
N ALA A 277 -6.51 -10.04 -5.30
CA ALA A 277 -5.24 -9.94 -4.58
C ALA A 277 -4.42 -8.72 -5.04
N ILE A 278 -4.36 -8.47 -6.35
CA ILE A 278 -3.65 -7.32 -6.90
C ILE A 278 -4.41 -6.01 -6.62
N LEU A 279 -5.74 -6.01 -6.69
CA LEU A 279 -6.58 -4.85 -6.40
C LEU A 279 -6.38 -4.35 -4.95
N GLN A 280 -6.11 -5.26 -4.01
CA GLN A 280 -5.84 -4.92 -2.61
C GLN A 280 -4.68 -3.91 -2.48
N SER A 281 -3.63 -4.01 -3.30
CA SER A 281 -2.51 -3.06 -3.31
C SER A 281 -2.92 -1.63 -3.71
N CYS A 282 -3.94 -1.49 -4.56
CA CYS A 282 -4.51 -0.18 -4.90
C CYS A 282 -5.37 0.37 -3.77
N LEU A 283 -6.17 -0.51 -3.14
CA LEU A 283 -7.10 -0.12 -2.08
C LEU A 283 -6.37 0.46 -0.86
N ASN A 284 -5.17 -0.02 -0.54
CA ASN A 284 -4.35 0.53 0.53
C ASN A 284 -4.09 2.04 0.32
N ALA A 285 -3.61 2.43 -0.85
CA ALA A 285 -3.32 3.83 -1.17
C ALA A 285 -4.58 4.70 -1.18
N VAL A 286 -5.69 4.20 -1.74
CA VAL A 286 -6.98 4.90 -1.78
C VAL A 286 -7.51 5.15 -0.37
N ILE A 287 -7.48 4.15 0.50
CA ILE A 287 -7.97 4.26 1.88
C ILE A 287 -7.15 5.29 2.66
N TYR A 288 -5.81 5.22 2.57
CA TYR A 288 -4.97 6.20 3.24
C TYR A 288 -5.17 7.60 2.67
N GLY A 289 -5.26 7.75 1.37
CA GLY A 289 -5.51 9.03 0.70
C GLY A 289 -6.86 9.64 1.06
N ALA A 290 -7.91 8.84 1.16
CA ALA A 290 -9.26 9.30 1.49
C ALA A 290 -9.42 9.63 2.98
N LEU A 291 -8.90 8.78 3.87
CA LEU A 291 -9.23 8.81 5.30
C LEU A 291 -8.19 9.54 6.17
N THR A 292 -6.94 9.65 5.71
CA THR A 292 -5.88 10.32 6.48
C THR A 292 -5.79 11.80 6.08
N LYS A 293 -6.13 12.72 6.99
CA LYS A 293 -6.23 14.17 6.69
C LYS A 293 -5.00 14.76 5.99
N HIS A 294 -3.78 14.43 6.44
CA HIS A 294 -2.57 15.01 5.86
C HIS A 294 -2.26 14.40 4.48
N LEU A 295 -2.50 13.11 4.26
CA LEU A 295 -2.35 12.49 2.95
C LEU A 295 -3.41 13.04 1.98
N ARG A 296 -4.66 13.13 2.41
CA ARG A 296 -5.74 13.75 1.61
C ARG A 296 -5.38 15.17 1.16
N SER A 297 -4.90 16.02 2.09
CA SER A 297 -4.43 17.37 1.74
C SER A 297 -3.25 17.35 0.76
N GLY A 298 -2.33 16.39 0.91
CA GLY A 298 -1.22 16.16 -0.01
C GLY A 298 -1.70 15.71 -1.40
N PHE A 299 -2.64 14.74 -1.45
CA PHE A 299 -3.26 14.27 -2.70
C PHE A 299 -3.93 15.43 -3.45
N VAL A 300 -4.77 16.21 -2.78
CA VAL A 300 -5.44 17.37 -3.38
C VAL A 300 -4.41 18.39 -3.90
N LYS A 301 -3.38 18.71 -3.12
CA LYS A 301 -2.33 19.65 -3.55
C LYS A 301 -1.55 19.13 -4.76
N CYS A 302 -1.19 17.86 -4.79
CA CYS A 302 -0.47 17.28 -5.92
C CYS A 302 -1.31 17.18 -7.19
N LEU A 303 -2.62 16.87 -7.06
CA LEU A 303 -3.55 16.82 -8.18
C LEU A 303 -3.88 18.22 -8.74
N LEU A 304 -3.96 19.23 -7.86
CA LEU A 304 -4.28 20.61 -8.27
C LEU A 304 -3.04 21.39 -8.74
N ARG A 305 -1.82 20.97 -8.35
CA ARG A 305 -0.57 21.67 -8.76
C ARG A 305 -0.37 21.76 -10.27
N PRO A 306 -0.57 20.71 -11.07
CA PRO A 306 -0.48 20.84 -12.54
C PRO A 306 -1.53 21.79 -13.10
N LEU A 307 -2.74 21.84 -12.52
CA LEU A 307 -3.78 22.79 -12.92
C LEU A 307 -3.42 24.22 -12.54
N ALA A 308 -2.78 24.45 -11.39
CA ALA A 308 -2.28 25.76 -10.97
C ALA A 308 -1.12 26.23 -11.85
N ILE A 309 -0.19 25.35 -12.22
CA ILE A 309 0.90 25.65 -13.15
C ILE A 309 0.35 25.98 -14.53
N CYS A 310 -0.62 25.23 -15.05
CA CYS A 310 -1.30 25.54 -16.31
C CYS A 310 -2.06 26.87 -16.25
N TYR A 311 -2.64 27.23 -15.11
CA TYR A 311 -3.34 28.49 -14.90
C TYR A 311 -2.36 29.67 -14.83
N ASP A 312 -1.22 29.53 -14.16
CA ASP A 312 -0.16 30.53 -14.11
C ASP A 312 0.54 30.72 -15.45
N PHE A 313 0.78 29.66 -16.24
CA PHE A 313 1.24 29.76 -17.61
C PHE A 313 0.26 30.53 -18.52
N ARG A 314 -1.04 30.33 -18.32
CA ARG A 314 -2.08 31.04 -19.08
C ARG A 314 -2.18 32.53 -18.70
N LYS A 315 -1.97 32.87 -17.41
CA LYS A 315 -1.89 34.29 -16.96
C LYS A 315 -0.58 34.97 -17.29
N GLY A 316 0.54 34.24 -17.29
CA GLY A 316 1.86 34.79 -17.66
C GLY A 316 1.94 35.23 -19.13
N GLY A 317 1.10 34.67 -20.01
CA GLY A 317 0.97 35.09 -21.40
C GLY A 317 0.27 36.44 -21.61
N GLU A 318 -0.54 36.89 -20.64
CA GLU A 318 -1.27 38.16 -20.72
C GLU A 318 -0.57 39.37 -20.03
N GLN A 319 0.46 39.14 -19.21
CA GLN A 319 1.11 40.21 -18.41
C GLN A 319 2.47 40.69 -18.92
N VAL A 320 2.94 40.28 -20.09
CA VAL A 320 4.18 40.83 -20.70
C VAL A 320 3.97 42.21 -21.36
N SER A 321 2.76 42.78 -21.35
CA SER A 321 2.43 44.02 -22.03
C SER A 321 2.22 45.25 -21.15
N SER A 322 2.47 45.24 -19.85
CA SER A 322 2.36 46.49 -19.05
C SER A 322 3.11 46.44 -17.73
N GLN A 323 4.42 46.59 -17.79
CA GLN A 323 5.15 47.05 -16.58
C GLN A 323 6.00 48.28 -16.93
N ARG A 324 5.41 49.47 -16.73
CA ARG A 324 6.16 50.70 -16.49
C ARG A 324 6.97 50.49 -15.21
N ARG A 325 8.30 50.71 -15.31
CA ARG A 325 9.21 50.73 -14.16
C ARG A 325 8.69 51.70 -13.11
N PRO A 326 8.60 51.36 -11.84
CA PRO A 326 8.37 52.35 -10.80
C PRO A 326 9.59 53.25 -10.71
N THR A 327 9.38 54.54 -10.91
CA THR A 327 10.35 55.58 -10.62
C THR A 327 10.52 55.61 -9.10
N TYR A 328 11.71 55.29 -8.63
CA TYR A 328 12.09 55.42 -7.24
C TYR A 328 12.09 56.92 -6.90
N GLN A 329 11.21 57.37 -6.01
CA GLN A 329 11.25 58.67 -5.30
C GLN A 329 11.75 58.37 -3.89
N PRO A 330 12.97 58.88 -3.51
CA PRO A 330 13.44 58.76 -2.14
C PRO A 330 12.56 59.62 -1.21
N SER A 331 12.25 59.07 -0.05
CA SER A 331 11.50 59.77 1.01
C SER A 331 12.28 60.93 1.55
N GLU A 332 11.61 62.01 2.01
CA GLU A 332 12.21 63.20 2.58
C GLU A 332 13.17 62.94 3.76
N GLU A 333 12.99 61.84 4.51
CA GLU A 333 13.90 61.40 5.56
C GLU A 333 15.27 60.92 5.04
N GLU A 334 15.38 60.36 3.86
CA GLU A 334 16.67 59.96 3.27
C GLU A 334 17.46 61.16 2.71
N LEU A 335 16.79 62.27 2.36
CA LEU A 335 17.44 63.49 1.94
C LEU A 335 18.05 64.26 3.15
N GLU A 336 17.44 64.22 4.35
CA GLU A 336 17.98 64.88 5.55
C GLU A 336 19.23 64.17 6.09
N THR A 337 19.29 62.82 6.04
CA THR A 337 20.49 62.10 6.49
C THR A 337 21.69 62.31 5.58
N PHE A 338 21.48 62.57 4.29
CA PHE A 338 22.57 62.85 3.35
C PHE A 338 23.14 64.30 3.49
N THR A 339 22.37 65.24 4.00
CA THR A 339 22.80 66.62 4.25
C THR A 339 23.50 66.81 5.59
N LEU A 340 23.19 65.99 6.63
CA LEU A 340 23.84 66.02 7.92
C LEU A 340 25.22 65.34 7.99
N GLY A 341 25.46 64.34 7.08
CA GLY A 341 26.77 63.66 6.98
C GLY A 341 27.88 64.50 6.35
N ARG A 342 27.58 65.66 5.74
CA ARG A 342 28.56 66.49 5.01
C ARG A 342 29.12 67.68 5.84
N LYS A 343 28.67 67.86 7.12
CA LYS A 343 29.11 68.94 8.01
C LYS A 343 30.10 68.53 9.11
N SER A 344 30.56 67.27 9.15
CA SER A 344 31.48 66.82 10.21
C SER A 344 32.88 66.41 9.77
N THR A 345 33.34 66.86 8.56
CA THR A 345 34.72 66.62 8.09
C THR A 345 35.48 67.88 7.73
N PHE A 346 35.28 69.01 8.50
CA PHE A 346 36.22 70.15 8.51
C PHE A 346 36.15 70.79 9.89
N SER A 347 36.98 70.37 10.82
CA SER A 347 37.71 71.11 11.82
C SER A 347 38.66 70.16 12.58
#